data_4650086d7dc601526f6f989a02ad2df6
#
_entry.id   4650086d7dc601526f6f989a02ad2df6
#
_cell.length_a   1.000
_cell.length_b   1.000
_cell.length_c   1.000
_cell.angle_alpha   90.00
_cell.angle_beta   90.00
_cell.angle_gamma   90.00
#
_symmetry.space_group_name_H-M   'P 1'
#
loop_
_entity.id
_entity.type
_entity.pdbx_description
1 polymer ?
#
loop_
_entity_poly.entity_id
_entity_poly.type
_entity_poly.pdbx_seq_one_letter_code
_entity_poly.pdbx_strand_id
1 'polypeptide(L)'
;MKITHYLILAGIVPANAALLADFDGNGSFTDEAFKSAPVGSVVEGGPTGSYYNLLNSTGDAGNHLAFPATGTAGWQTATLSMDIRADNIQADGFGVGFVDVATHGNDLVRSGAGGRRGEEERAAYSNSVGVGFRTFNGTNATVNYDGVESGDVLYTLPAGEWVSVEVSMTRSGDGANISASVGGESVFTDFALAGAPDDFRIQIAGRTGGAAMDLDIDNVNLVTSQIPEPSGALLAGLGLLALGARRKR
;
A
#
# COMPACT_ATOMS: atom_id res chain seq x y z
N MET A 1 -8.18 -25.72 46.68
CA MET A 1 -8.08 -25.62 45.21
C MET A 1 -7.28 -24.38 44.88
N LYS A 2 -6.00 -24.49 44.48
CA LYS A 2 -5.16 -23.33 44.13
C LYS A 2 -5.30 -23.10 42.61
N ILE A 3 -5.90 -21.99 42.26
CA ILE A 3 -6.01 -21.56 40.87
C ILE A 3 -4.69 -20.88 40.48
N THR A 4 -3.90 -21.55 39.66
CA THR A 4 -2.66 -21.00 39.11
C THR A 4 -3.05 -20.15 37.89
N HIS A 5 -2.87 -18.84 37.99
CA HIS A 5 -3.08 -17.91 36.85
C HIS A 5 -1.86 -18.06 35.94
N TYR A 6 -2.12 -18.50 34.70
CA TYR A 6 -1.13 -18.43 33.63
C TYR A 6 -1.17 -17.04 33.01
N LEU A 7 -0.11 -16.28 33.22
CA LEU A 7 0.10 -15.02 32.51
C LEU A 7 0.53 -15.36 31.08
N ILE A 8 -0.36 -15.21 30.11
CA ILE A 8 0.01 -15.28 28.69
C ILE A 8 0.65 -13.92 28.37
N LEU A 9 1.98 -13.87 28.34
CA LEU A 9 2.67 -12.74 27.73
C LEU A 9 2.43 -12.84 26.21
N ALA A 10 1.51 -12.04 25.70
CA ALA A 10 1.45 -11.73 24.27
C ALA A 10 2.75 -10.98 23.93
N GLY A 11 3.63 -11.62 23.19
CA GLY A 11 4.86 -10.98 22.71
C GLY A 11 4.49 -9.79 21.82
N ILE A 12 5.04 -8.62 22.10
CA ILE A 12 4.95 -7.47 21.21
C ILE A 12 5.83 -7.82 20.00
N VAL A 13 5.19 -7.94 18.82
CA VAL A 13 5.92 -8.09 17.56
C VAL A 13 6.49 -6.75 17.20
N PRO A 14 7.78 -6.63 16.90
CA PRO A 14 8.31 -5.41 16.34
C PRO A 14 7.63 -5.12 14.99
N ALA A 15 7.13 -3.90 14.81
CA ALA A 15 6.73 -3.43 13.49
C ALA A 15 8.00 -3.25 12.64
N ASN A 16 8.01 -3.81 11.44
CA ASN A 16 9.05 -3.55 10.46
C ASN A 16 8.66 -2.29 9.68
N ALA A 17 9.42 -1.22 9.87
CA ALA A 17 9.28 0.00 9.08
C ALA A 17 10.35 0.00 7.98
N ALA A 18 9.93 0.19 6.74
CA ALA A 18 10.80 0.33 5.59
C ALA A 18 10.51 1.67 4.89
N LEU A 19 11.51 2.54 4.82
CA LEU A 19 11.50 3.65 3.87
C LEU A 19 11.62 3.02 2.47
N LEU A 20 10.61 3.21 1.64
CA LEU A 20 10.63 2.74 0.26
C LEU A 20 11.38 3.71 -0.64
N ALA A 21 11.10 5.02 -0.53
CA ALA A 21 11.88 6.08 -1.15
C ALA A 21 11.60 7.44 -0.50
N ASP A 22 12.64 8.28 -0.43
CA ASP A 22 12.56 9.72 -0.13
C ASP A 22 13.00 10.59 -1.32
N PHE A 23 13.39 9.93 -2.42
CA PHE A 23 13.89 10.53 -3.66
C PHE A 23 15.16 11.38 -3.51
N ASP A 24 15.78 11.45 -2.35
CA ASP A 24 17.11 12.04 -2.08
C ASP A 24 18.25 11.03 -2.20
N GLY A 25 17.96 9.88 -2.81
CA GLY A 25 18.92 8.79 -3.01
C GLY A 25 18.77 7.65 -2.02
N ASN A 26 17.79 7.68 -1.13
CA ASN A 26 17.43 6.57 -0.27
C ASN A 26 16.23 5.81 -0.83
N GLY A 27 16.28 4.51 -0.72
CA GLY A 27 15.29 3.63 -1.28
C GLY A 27 15.64 3.15 -2.70
N SER A 28 14.76 2.33 -3.24
CA SER A 28 14.93 1.73 -4.57
C SER A 28 13.55 1.58 -5.21
N PHE A 29 13.44 2.03 -6.45
CA PHE A 29 12.22 1.92 -7.23
C PHE A 29 12.53 1.69 -8.70
N THR A 30 11.54 1.23 -9.46
CA THR A 30 11.50 1.24 -10.92
C THR A 30 10.33 2.08 -11.39
N ASP A 31 10.51 2.81 -12.47
CA ASP A 31 9.49 3.64 -13.08
C ASP A 31 9.32 3.31 -14.57
N GLU A 32 8.11 3.47 -15.08
CA GLU A 32 7.77 3.24 -16.47
C GLU A 32 6.59 4.11 -16.90
N ALA A 33 6.74 4.80 -18.04
CA ALA A 33 5.60 5.42 -18.69
C ALA A 33 4.80 4.38 -19.46
N PHE A 34 3.48 4.39 -19.31
CA PHE A 34 2.58 3.49 -20.06
C PHE A 34 1.67 4.23 -21.06
N LYS A 35 1.84 5.54 -21.17
CA LYS A 35 1.20 6.43 -22.13
C LYS A 35 2.24 7.24 -22.92
N SER A 36 1.77 8.20 -23.71
CA SER A 36 2.60 8.95 -24.67
C SER A 36 3.53 9.97 -24.01
N ALA A 37 3.20 10.44 -22.81
CA ALA A 37 4.04 11.39 -22.08
C ALA A 37 5.31 10.71 -21.57
N PRO A 38 6.38 11.48 -21.34
CA PRO A 38 7.60 10.95 -20.76
C PRO A 38 7.34 10.37 -19.37
N VAL A 39 8.20 9.44 -18.97
CA VAL A 39 8.26 8.92 -17.59
C VAL A 39 8.47 10.06 -16.60
N GLY A 40 8.02 9.88 -15.37
CA GLY A 40 8.21 10.83 -14.29
C GLY A 40 9.67 11.11 -13.99
N SER A 41 9.96 12.03 -13.14
CA SER A 41 11.34 12.43 -12.80
C SER A 41 11.47 12.87 -11.36
N VAL A 42 12.69 12.71 -10.81
CA VAL A 42 13.06 13.27 -9.52
C VAL A 42 13.33 14.77 -9.68
N VAL A 43 12.77 15.58 -8.80
CA VAL A 43 12.82 17.04 -8.80
C VAL A 43 13.18 17.54 -7.40
N GLU A 44 14.02 18.57 -7.25
CA GLU A 44 14.35 19.19 -5.97
C GLU A 44 13.20 20.07 -5.43
N GLY A 45 13.11 20.22 -4.12
CA GLY A 45 12.17 21.13 -3.45
C GLY A 45 10.92 20.47 -2.89
N GLY A 46 10.99 19.19 -2.57
CA GLY A 46 9.98 18.45 -1.79
C GLY A 46 9.98 18.79 -0.30
N PRO A 47 9.09 18.19 0.49
CA PRO A 47 9.01 18.37 1.94
C PRO A 47 10.30 18.01 2.67
N THR A 48 11.03 17.01 2.19
CA THR A 48 12.27 16.50 2.80
C THR A 48 13.51 16.71 1.92
N GLY A 49 13.36 17.25 0.72
CA GLY A 49 14.46 17.45 -0.24
C GLY A 49 13.97 17.31 -1.67
N SER A 50 14.19 16.16 -2.29
CA SER A 50 13.66 15.85 -3.62
C SER A 50 12.32 15.11 -3.53
N TYR A 51 11.55 15.18 -4.58
CA TYR A 51 10.30 14.46 -4.75
C TYR A 51 10.24 13.82 -6.15
N TYR A 52 9.33 12.89 -6.36
CA TYR A 52 9.07 12.29 -7.66
C TYR A 52 7.82 12.92 -8.30
N ASN A 53 8.01 13.61 -9.44
CA ASN A 53 6.90 14.10 -10.25
C ASN A 53 6.35 12.95 -11.10
N LEU A 54 5.25 12.36 -10.65
CA LEU A 54 4.62 11.21 -11.30
C LEU A 54 3.82 11.61 -12.54
N LEU A 55 3.13 12.76 -12.47
CA LEU A 55 2.34 13.33 -13.57
C LEU A 55 2.71 14.81 -13.73
N ASN A 56 3.01 15.25 -14.93
CA ASN A 56 3.62 16.55 -15.22
C ASN A 56 2.67 17.52 -15.94
N SER A 57 1.42 17.61 -15.55
CA SER A 57 0.40 18.50 -16.13
C SER A 57 0.18 18.33 -17.64
N THR A 58 0.55 17.20 -18.24
CA THR A 58 0.23 16.90 -19.63
C THR A 58 -0.97 15.98 -19.74
N GLY A 59 -1.80 16.20 -20.75
CA GLY A 59 -2.81 15.22 -21.16
C GLY A 59 -2.15 13.95 -21.69
N ASP A 60 -2.84 12.82 -21.58
CA ASP A 60 -2.38 11.51 -22.00
C ASP A 60 -1.05 11.05 -21.34
N ALA A 61 -0.81 11.48 -20.10
CA ALA A 61 0.28 11.00 -19.26
C ALA A 61 -0.16 9.75 -18.48
N GLY A 62 0.79 8.88 -18.19
CA GLY A 62 0.57 7.70 -17.36
C GLY A 62 1.89 7.07 -16.96
N ASN A 63 2.14 7.02 -15.66
CA ASN A 63 3.38 6.51 -15.09
C ASN A 63 3.10 5.54 -13.95
N HIS A 64 3.99 4.55 -13.84
CA HIS A 64 4.11 3.66 -12.69
C HIS A 64 5.36 3.96 -11.89
N LEU A 65 5.26 3.79 -10.60
CA LEU A 65 6.35 3.80 -9.64
C LEU A 65 6.22 2.52 -8.80
N ALA A 66 7.14 1.59 -8.92
CA ALA A 66 7.09 0.31 -8.23
C ALA A 66 8.30 0.11 -7.33
N PHE A 67 8.04 -0.38 -6.12
CA PHE A 67 9.05 -0.68 -5.12
C PHE A 67 9.29 -2.18 -5.05
N PRO A 68 10.53 -2.64 -4.82
CA PRO A 68 10.82 -4.06 -4.67
C PRO A 68 10.07 -4.65 -3.47
N ALA A 69 9.84 -5.96 -3.52
CA ALA A 69 9.25 -6.68 -2.39
C ALA A 69 10.16 -6.59 -1.15
N THR A 70 9.58 -6.27 -0.02
CA THR A 70 10.28 -6.12 1.26
C THR A 70 10.08 -7.30 2.21
N GLY A 71 9.56 -8.44 1.71
CA GLY A 71 9.31 -9.64 2.52
C GLY A 71 8.12 -9.43 3.46
N THR A 72 6.98 -9.10 2.91
CA THR A 72 5.75 -8.84 3.68
C THR A 72 4.97 -10.12 4.03
N ALA A 73 5.43 -11.30 3.62
CA ALA A 73 4.75 -12.56 3.87
C ALA A 73 4.37 -12.73 5.35
N GLY A 74 3.13 -13.16 5.60
CA GLY A 74 2.60 -13.33 6.96
C GLY A 74 2.27 -12.02 7.69
N TRP A 75 2.13 -10.92 6.98
CA TRP A 75 1.72 -9.65 7.56
C TRP A 75 0.36 -9.74 8.28
N GLN A 76 0.20 -8.98 9.34
CA GLN A 76 -1.06 -8.80 10.06
C GLN A 76 -1.63 -7.41 9.85
N THR A 77 -0.77 -6.41 9.89
CA THR A 77 -1.09 -5.05 9.49
C THR A 77 -0.04 -4.56 8.52
N ALA A 78 -0.47 -3.73 7.58
CA ALA A 78 0.40 -3.02 6.67
C ALA A 78 -0.12 -1.60 6.51
N THR A 79 0.74 -0.61 6.71
CA THR A 79 0.40 0.80 6.54
C THR A 79 1.40 1.43 5.59
N LEU A 80 0.92 1.88 4.45
CA LEU A 80 1.64 2.74 3.53
C LEU A 80 1.31 4.19 3.86
N SER A 81 2.33 5.02 4.00
CA SER A 81 2.19 6.46 4.07
C SER A 81 3.07 7.14 3.04
N MET A 82 2.60 8.25 2.50
CA MET A 82 3.36 9.10 1.57
C MET A 82 2.84 10.53 1.62
N ASP A 83 3.66 11.48 1.22
CA ASP A 83 3.25 12.84 0.97
C ASP A 83 2.95 13.02 -0.52
N ILE A 84 1.87 13.70 -0.85
CA ILE A 84 1.51 14.06 -2.22
C ILE A 84 1.23 15.55 -2.32
N ARG A 85 1.50 16.10 -3.51
CA ARG A 85 1.01 17.40 -3.93
C ARG A 85 0.36 17.26 -5.31
N ALA A 86 -0.86 17.74 -5.43
CA ALA A 86 -1.61 17.69 -6.67
C ALA A 86 -1.99 19.08 -7.14
N ASP A 87 -1.69 19.37 -8.39
CA ASP A 87 -2.07 20.61 -9.07
C ASP A 87 -2.84 20.33 -10.34
N ASN A 88 -3.60 21.32 -10.81
CA ASN A 88 -4.41 21.21 -12.02
C ASN A 88 -5.31 19.95 -12.01
N ILE A 89 -6.01 19.73 -10.91
CA ILE A 89 -6.77 18.51 -10.61
C ILE A 89 -8.00 18.39 -11.51
N GLN A 90 -7.81 18.01 -12.78
CA GLN A 90 -8.88 17.90 -13.79
C GLN A 90 -8.99 16.50 -14.38
N ALA A 91 -8.01 15.63 -14.15
CA ALA A 91 -7.91 14.35 -14.84
C ALA A 91 -7.62 13.20 -13.94
N ASP A 92 -7.69 12.05 -14.49
CA ASP A 92 -8.12 10.75 -13.99
C ASP A 92 -7.73 10.40 -12.55
N GLY A 93 -6.49 10.70 -12.09
CA GLY A 93 -6.09 10.49 -10.70
C GLY A 93 -4.89 9.57 -10.54
N PHE A 94 -4.79 8.97 -9.35
CA PHE A 94 -3.73 8.01 -9.01
C PHE A 94 -4.28 6.85 -8.18
N GLY A 95 -3.51 5.77 -8.12
CA GLY A 95 -3.84 4.61 -7.32
C GLY A 95 -2.63 4.01 -6.63
N VAL A 96 -2.88 3.39 -5.49
CA VAL A 96 -1.91 2.66 -4.68
C VAL A 96 -2.27 1.18 -4.69
N GLY A 97 -1.34 0.32 -5.08
CA GLY A 97 -1.51 -1.13 -5.10
C GLY A 97 -0.59 -1.84 -4.10
N PHE A 98 -1.17 -2.75 -3.33
CA PHE A 98 -0.49 -3.82 -2.61
C PHE A 98 -0.51 -5.04 -3.54
N VAL A 99 0.51 -5.09 -4.41
CA VAL A 99 0.56 -6.00 -5.56
C VAL A 99 1.09 -7.36 -5.14
N ASP A 100 0.32 -8.41 -5.42
CA ASP A 100 0.67 -9.78 -5.05
C ASP A 100 1.98 -10.25 -5.71
N VAL A 101 2.96 -10.59 -4.89
CA VAL A 101 4.29 -11.02 -5.35
C VAL A 101 4.24 -12.41 -6.01
N ALA A 102 3.38 -13.30 -5.52
CA ALA A 102 3.25 -14.64 -6.09
C ALA A 102 2.72 -14.62 -7.53
N THR A 103 1.81 -13.67 -7.82
CA THR A 103 1.21 -13.51 -9.15
C THR A 103 2.09 -12.70 -10.10
N HIS A 104 2.72 -11.64 -9.58
CA HIS A 104 3.32 -10.58 -10.42
C HIS A 104 4.85 -10.43 -10.27
N GLY A 105 5.45 -11.08 -9.27
CA GLY A 105 6.87 -10.88 -8.99
C GLY A 105 7.22 -9.43 -8.68
N ASN A 106 8.38 -8.98 -9.15
CA ASN A 106 8.86 -7.61 -9.03
C ASN A 106 8.62 -6.75 -10.28
N ASP A 107 8.02 -7.32 -11.31
CA ASP A 107 7.77 -6.60 -12.56
C ASP A 107 6.66 -5.55 -12.37
N LEU A 108 6.77 -4.45 -13.11
CA LEU A 108 5.70 -3.45 -13.18
C LEU A 108 4.42 -4.09 -13.74
N VAL A 109 3.31 -3.85 -13.08
CA VAL A 109 2.02 -4.43 -13.44
C VAL A 109 1.09 -3.34 -13.95
N ARG A 110 0.50 -3.59 -15.11
CA ARG A 110 -0.54 -2.71 -15.66
C ARG A 110 -1.91 -3.14 -15.15
N SER A 111 -2.73 -2.18 -14.84
CA SER A 111 -4.14 -2.42 -14.54
C SER A 111 -4.78 -3.17 -15.70
N GLY A 112 -5.55 -4.19 -15.41
CA GLY A 112 -6.14 -5.03 -16.48
C GLY A 112 -7.13 -6.05 -16.00
N ALA A 113 -7.16 -6.33 -14.72
CA ALA A 113 -8.18 -7.18 -14.13
C ALA A 113 -9.57 -6.51 -14.22
N GLY A 114 -10.61 -7.30 -14.32
CA GLY A 114 -11.98 -6.78 -14.42
C GLY A 114 -12.26 -5.89 -15.65
N GLY A 115 -11.39 -5.92 -16.68
CA GLY A 115 -11.58 -5.13 -17.91
C GLY A 115 -11.11 -3.67 -17.81
N ARG A 116 -10.39 -3.31 -16.77
CA ARG A 116 -9.96 -1.93 -16.50
C ARG A 116 -8.58 -1.58 -17.06
N ARG A 117 -8.28 -2.06 -18.24
CA ARG A 117 -7.03 -1.74 -18.93
C ARG A 117 -6.88 -0.23 -19.12
N GLY A 118 -5.71 0.29 -18.72
CA GLY A 118 -5.39 1.70 -18.84
C GLY A 118 -6.12 2.61 -17.83
N GLU A 119 -6.74 2.04 -16.79
CA GLU A 119 -7.33 2.76 -15.67
C GLU A 119 -6.44 2.58 -14.43
N GLU A 120 -5.18 2.97 -14.56
CA GLU A 120 -4.13 2.74 -13.56
C GLU A 120 -4.40 3.50 -12.25
N GLU A 121 -5.13 4.61 -12.32
CA GLU A 121 -5.59 5.39 -11.17
C GLU A 121 -6.53 4.61 -10.25
N ARG A 122 -7.00 3.45 -10.67
CA ARG A 122 -7.85 2.56 -9.86
C ARG A 122 -7.07 1.50 -9.11
N ALA A 123 -5.80 1.29 -9.44
CA ALA A 123 -4.96 0.23 -8.89
C ALA A 123 -5.62 -1.16 -8.94
N ALA A 124 -6.30 -1.48 -10.04
CA ALA A 124 -7.08 -2.71 -10.22
C ALA A 124 -6.21 -3.84 -10.79
N TYR A 125 -5.43 -4.49 -9.93
CA TYR A 125 -4.52 -5.59 -10.27
C TYR A 125 -5.08 -6.95 -9.83
N SER A 126 -4.75 -8.01 -10.59
CA SER A 126 -5.17 -9.38 -10.23
C SER A 126 -4.57 -9.82 -8.90
N ASN A 127 -5.33 -10.55 -8.09
CA ASN A 127 -4.94 -11.07 -6.77
C ASN A 127 -4.37 -10.03 -5.79
N SER A 128 -4.60 -8.76 -6.04
CA SER A 128 -3.99 -7.65 -5.31
C SER A 128 -5.05 -6.74 -4.72
N VAL A 129 -4.67 -6.00 -3.69
CA VAL A 129 -5.50 -4.93 -3.13
C VAL A 129 -5.04 -3.60 -3.72
N GLY A 130 -5.99 -2.76 -4.10
CA GLY A 130 -5.73 -1.41 -4.58
C GLY A 130 -6.68 -0.38 -4.00
N VAL A 131 -6.18 0.83 -3.81
CA VAL A 131 -6.98 2.01 -3.48
C VAL A 131 -6.76 3.04 -4.57
N GLY A 132 -7.83 3.40 -5.26
CA GLY A 132 -7.83 4.42 -6.30
C GLY A 132 -8.32 5.76 -5.76
N PHE A 133 -7.65 6.84 -6.14
CA PHE A 133 -7.98 8.22 -5.83
C PHE A 133 -8.25 8.95 -7.14
N ARG A 134 -9.50 8.95 -7.55
CA ARG A 134 -9.94 9.49 -8.84
C ARG A 134 -10.28 10.96 -8.71
N THR A 135 -10.01 11.72 -9.76
CA THR A 135 -10.26 13.16 -9.82
C THR A 135 -11.16 13.56 -10.99
N PHE A 136 -11.35 12.67 -11.95
CA PHE A 136 -12.20 12.95 -13.12
C PHE A 136 -13.69 12.80 -12.76
N ASN A 137 -14.51 13.80 -13.12
CA ASN A 137 -15.95 13.89 -12.78
C ASN A 137 -16.26 13.92 -11.28
N GLY A 138 -15.39 14.52 -10.47
CA GLY A 138 -15.47 14.59 -9.01
C GLY A 138 -14.40 13.73 -8.35
N THR A 139 -13.94 14.16 -7.20
CA THR A 139 -12.95 13.40 -6.42
C THR A 139 -13.64 12.27 -5.68
N ASN A 140 -13.36 11.04 -6.07
CA ASN A 140 -13.86 9.85 -5.38
C ASN A 140 -12.78 8.77 -5.23
N ALA A 141 -12.75 8.12 -4.09
CA ALA A 141 -11.86 7.01 -3.81
C ALA A 141 -12.60 5.69 -3.95
N THR A 142 -11.89 4.69 -4.43
CA THR A 142 -12.39 3.32 -4.62
C THR A 142 -11.42 2.32 -4.00
N VAL A 143 -11.93 1.18 -3.57
CA VAL A 143 -11.12 0.04 -3.12
C VAL A 143 -11.31 -1.10 -4.10
N ASN A 144 -10.23 -1.78 -4.45
CA ASN A 144 -10.24 -2.90 -5.39
C ASN A 144 -9.62 -4.14 -4.75
N TYR A 145 -10.18 -5.30 -5.06
CA TYR A 145 -9.55 -6.60 -4.84
C TYR A 145 -9.72 -7.44 -6.10
N ASP A 146 -8.62 -8.07 -6.56
CA ASP A 146 -8.58 -8.91 -7.77
C ASP A 146 -9.18 -8.21 -9.01
N GLY A 147 -8.95 -6.91 -9.13
CA GLY A 147 -9.48 -6.06 -10.20
C GLY A 147 -10.97 -5.74 -10.10
N VAL A 148 -11.65 -6.17 -9.06
CA VAL A 148 -13.05 -5.84 -8.80
C VAL A 148 -13.13 -4.61 -7.90
N GLU A 149 -13.72 -3.55 -8.43
CA GLU A 149 -13.93 -2.30 -7.70
C GLU A 149 -15.08 -2.43 -6.72
N SER A 150 -14.86 -1.95 -5.51
CA SER A 150 -15.82 -1.87 -4.41
C SER A 150 -15.64 -0.54 -3.70
N GLY A 151 -16.71 -0.02 -3.11
CA GLY A 151 -16.70 1.29 -2.46
C GLY A 151 -16.55 2.43 -3.48
N ASP A 152 -17.19 3.54 -3.18
CA ASP A 152 -17.11 4.78 -3.95
C ASP A 152 -17.43 5.92 -2.97
N VAL A 153 -16.39 6.58 -2.47
CA VAL A 153 -16.50 7.57 -1.40
C VAL A 153 -15.89 8.89 -1.87
N LEU A 154 -16.64 9.96 -1.72
CA LEU A 154 -16.13 11.31 -2.01
C LEU A 154 -15.04 11.69 -1.00
N TYR A 155 -13.98 12.33 -1.48
CA TYR A 155 -12.91 12.87 -0.66
C TYR A 155 -12.51 14.26 -1.15
N THR A 156 -11.69 14.96 -0.37
CA THR A 156 -11.15 16.27 -0.75
C THR A 156 -9.66 16.11 -1.03
N LEU A 157 -9.22 16.64 -2.18
CA LEU A 157 -7.80 16.74 -2.53
C LEU A 157 -7.45 18.22 -2.68
N PRO A 158 -6.72 18.82 -1.72
CA PRO A 158 -6.28 20.21 -1.81
C PRO A 158 -5.33 20.41 -2.99
N ALA A 159 -5.50 21.50 -3.74
CA ALA A 159 -4.62 21.83 -4.85
C ALA A 159 -3.41 22.64 -4.38
N GLY A 160 -2.22 22.28 -4.87
CA GLY A 160 -0.97 22.99 -4.62
C GLY A 160 -0.35 22.79 -3.24
N GLU A 161 -0.98 22.02 -2.37
CA GLU A 161 -0.51 21.76 -1.02
C GLU A 161 0.03 20.33 -0.88
N TRP A 162 1.11 20.16 -0.11
CA TRP A 162 1.55 18.85 0.31
C TRP A 162 0.62 18.30 1.39
N VAL A 163 0.05 17.14 1.14
CA VAL A 163 -0.82 16.43 2.08
C VAL A 163 -0.38 14.98 2.23
N SER A 164 -0.57 14.43 3.42
CA SER A 164 -0.31 13.00 3.65
C SER A 164 -1.43 12.15 3.07
N VAL A 165 -1.06 11.03 2.47
CA VAL A 165 -1.95 9.91 2.15
C VAL A 165 -1.51 8.72 2.96
N GLU A 166 -2.45 8.09 3.65
CA GLU A 166 -2.22 6.85 4.36
C GLU A 166 -3.22 5.80 3.89
N VAL A 167 -2.73 4.60 3.62
CA VAL A 167 -3.54 3.43 3.31
C VAL A 167 -3.08 2.28 4.20
N SER A 168 -3.98 1.76 5.01
CA SER A 168 -3.69 0.64 5.89
C SER A 168 -4.57 -0.57 5.59
N MET A 169 -3.97 -1.75 5.73
CA MET A 169 -4.64 -3.05 5.68
C MET A 169 -4.46 -3.76 7.00
N THR A 170 -5.54 -4.36 7.51
CA THR A 170 -5.51 -5.29 8.64
C THR A 170 -6.06 -6.63 8.20
N ARG A 171 -5.31 -7.72 8.40
CA ARG A 171 -5.73 -9.06 8.02
C ARG A 171 -7.02 -9.45 8.76
N SER A 172 -7.97 -10.03 8.04
CA SER A 172 -9.26 -10.50 8.57
C SER A 172 -9.65 -11.82 7.90
N GLY A 173 -9.27 -12.94 8.50
CA GLY A 173 -9.40 -14.25 7.85
C GLY A 173 -8.58 -14.33 6.56
N ASP A 174 -9.22 -14.74 5.46
CA ASP A 174 -8.61 -14.77 4.12
C ASP A 174 -8.58 -13.39 3.44
N GLY A 175 -9.29 -12.40 4.01
CA GLY A 175 -9.40 -11.05 3.49
C GLY A 175 -8.64 -10.00 4.30
N ALA A 176 -9.01 -8.73 4.11
CA ALA A 176 -8.50 -7.61 4.86
C ALA A 176 -9.56 -6.53 5.08
N ASN A 177 -9.36 -5.73 6.13
CA ASN A 177 -10.03 -4.46 6.31
C ASN A 177 -9.10 -3.33 5.85
N ILE A 178 -9.62 -2.43 5.04
CA ILE A 178 -8.90 -1.30 4.48
C ILE A 178 -9.35 -0.02 5.16
N SER A 179 -8.38 0.77 5.61
CA SER A 179 -8.62 2.16 6.00
C SER A 179 -7.73 3.08 5.15
N ALA A 180 -8.23 4.24 4.79
CA ALA A 180 -7.49 5.23 4.03
C ALA A 180 -7.83 6.65 4.48
N SER A 181 -6.84 7.54 4.41
CA SER A 181 -7.02 8.96 4.70
C SER A 181 -6.22 9.82 3.72
N VAL A 182 -6.69 11.05 3.50
CA VAL A 182 -6.04 12.10 2.71
C VAL A 182 -6.04 13.38 3.53
N GLY A 183 -4.87 13.97 3.78
CA GLY A 183 -4.74 15.18 4.61
C GLY A 183 -5.24 15.00 6.05
N GLY A 184 -5.24 13.76 6.56
CA GLY A 184 -5.77 13.40 7.87
C GLY A 184 -7.29 13.19 7.92
N GLU A 185 -8.02 13.45 6.84
CA GLU A 185 -9.45 13.14 6.73
C GLU A 185 -9.65 11.68 6.31
N SER A 186 -10.48 10.95 7.05
CA SER A 186 -10.78 9.54 6.74
C SER A 186 -11.61 9.43 5.47
N VAL A 187 -11.15 8.59 4.55
CA VAL A 187 -11.85 8.24 3.30
C VAL A 187 -12.52 6.88 3.44
N PHE A 188 -11.79 5.90 3.95
CA PHE A 188 -12.32 4.58 4.31
C PHE A 188 -11.97 4.25 5.74
N THR A 189 -12.88 3.57 6.44
CA THR A 189 -12.67 3.05 7.78
C THR A 189 -13.11 1.59 7.81
N ASP A 190 -12.16 0.67 8.02
CA ASP A 190 -12.39 -0.77 8.15
C ASP A 190 -13.24 -1.38 7.02
N PHE A 191 -13.03 -0.91 5.77
CA PHE A 191 -13.74 -1.42 4.60
C PHE A 191 -13.31 -2.87 4.34
N ALA A 192 -14.25 -3.81 4.47
CA ALA A 192 -13.96 -5.24 4.38
C ALA A 192 -13.80 -5.70 2.92
N LEU A 193 -12.72 -6.43 2.64
CA LEU A 193 -12.46 -7.15 1.40
C LEU A 193 -12.47 -8.65 1.64
N ALA A 194 -12.98 -9.41 0.66
CA ALA A 194 -13.08 -10.86 0.73
C ALA A 194 -11.73 -11.59 0.59
N GLY A 195 -10.70 -10.92 0.11
CA GLY A 195 -9.37 -11.48 -0.07
C GLY A 195 -8.28 -10.42 0.08
N ALA A 196 -7.04 -10.89 0.26
CA ALA A 196 -5.84 -10.07 0.31
C ALA A 196 -4.61 -10.91 -0.08
N PRO A 197 -3.56 -10.31 -0.67
CA PRO A 197 -2.33 -11.05 -1.01
C PRO A 197 -1.62 -11.55 0.26
N ASP A 198 -0.97 -12.71 0.18
CA ASP A 198 -0.18 -13.24 1.30
C ASP A 198 1.17 -12.55 1.44
N ASP A 199 1.76 -12.16 0.32
CA ASP A 199 2.96 -11.34 0.22
C ASP A 199 2.74 -10.29 -0.86
N PHE A 200 3.21 -9.07 -0.64
CA PHE A 200 2.98 -7.97 -1.56
C PHE A 200 4.18 -7.03 -1.66
N ARG A 201 4.18 -6.26 -2.71
CA ARG A 201 5.00 -5.06 -2.89
C ARG A 201 4.10 -3.86 -3.19
N ILE A 202 4.65 -2.66 -3.04
CA ILE A 202 3.91 -1.44 -3.35
C ILE A 202 4.13 -1.04 -4.80
N GLN A 203 3.06 -0.62 -5.45
CA GLN A 203 3.08 0.08 -6.73
C GLN A 203 2.14 1.27 -6.67
N ILE A 204 2.63 2.43 -7.09
CA ILE A 204 1.84 3.64 -7.26
C ILE A 204 1.73 3.90 -8.76
N ALA A 205 0.56 4.28 -9.23
CA ALA A 205 0.36 4.60 -10.62
C ALA A 205 -0.52 5.84 -10.75
N GLY A 206 -0.20 6.70 -11.68
CA GLY A 206 -1.00 7.87 -11.99
C GLY A 206 -1.32 7.93 -13.48
N ARG A 207 -2.47 8.51 -13.79
CA ARG A 207 -2.93 8.66 -15.15
C ARG A 207 -3.65 9.99 -15.38
N THR A 208 -3.49 10.51 -16.60
CA THR A 208 -4.32 11.57 -17.14
C THR A 208 -4.97 11.12 -18.44
N GLY A 209 -6.15 11.67 -18.75
CA GLY A 209 -6.83 11.50 -20.03
C GLY A 209 -6.66 12.72 -20.94
N GLY A 210 -7.77 13.23 -21.47
CA GLY A 210 -7.78 14.46 -22.26
C GLY A 210 -7.59 15.75 -21.44
N ALA A 211 -7.82 15.70 -20.15
CA ALA A 211 -7.51 16.75 -19.19
C ALA A 211 -6.18 16.43 -18.47
N ALA A 212 -5.61 17.38 -17.75
CA ALA A 212 -4.32 17.27 -17.13
C ALA A 212 -4.39 17.25 -15.58
N MET A 213 -3.37 16.69 -14.97
CA MET A 213 -3.10 16.74 -13.55
C MET A 213 -1.59 16.75 -13.36
N ASP A 214 -1.11 17.51 -12.39
CA ASP A 214 0.24 17.40 -11.86
C ASP A 214 0.19 16.62 -10.56
N LEU A 215 1.06 15.66 -10.38
CA LEU A 215 1.11 14.86 -9.16
C LEU A 215 2.56 14.59 -8.77
N ASP A 216 2.91 15.09 -7.63
CA ASP A 216 4.18 14.88 -6.96
C ASP A 216 4.02 13.91 -5.79
N ILE A 217 5.05 13.12 -5.54
CA ILE A 217 5.09 12.11 -4.46
C ILE A 217 6.42 12.23 -3.72
N ASP A 218 6.36 12.16 -2.38
CA ASP A 218 7.54 12.12 -1.52
C ASP A 218 7.29 11.20 -0.31
N ASN A 219 8.34 10.89 0.45
CA ASN A 219 8.29 10.19 1.74
C ASN A 219 7.49 8.88 1.73
N VAL A 220 7.73 8.01 0.75
CA VAL A 220 7.02 6.73 0.65
C VAL A 220 7.54 5.73 1.68
N ASN A 221 6.72 5.41 2.68
CA ASN A 221 7.06 4.52 3.78
C ASN A 221 6.06 3.38 3.90
N LEU A 222 6.55 2.19 4.22
CA LEU A 222 5.73 1.02 4.52
C LEU A 222 6.05 0.49 5.92
N VAL A 223 5.04 0.37 6.76
CA VAL A 223 5.15 -0.25 8.08
C VAL A 223 4.32 -1.53 8.08
N THR A 224 4.94 -2.66 8.42
CA THR A 224 4.24 -3.94 8.54
C THR A 224 4.41 -4.54 9.93
N SER A 225 3.40 -5.22 10.42
CA SER A 225 3.52 -6.14 11.56
C SER A 225 3.24 -7.57 11.10
N GLN A 226 3.87 -8.53 11.76
CA GLN A 226 3.68 -9.95 11.47
C GLN A 226 3.16 -10.67 12.73
N ILE A 227 2.49 -11.82 12.57
CA ILE A 227 2.24 -12.69 13.71
C ILE A 227 3.60 -13.23 14.18
N PRO A 228 3.92 -13.16 15.51
CA PRO A 228 5.05 -13.92 16.01
C PRO A 228 4.80 -15.39 15.70
N GLU A 229 5.68 -16.01 14.96
CA GLU A 229 5.69 -17.45 14.96
C GLU A 229 5.82 -17.90 16.43
N PRO A 230 4.97 -18.85 16.91
CA PRO A 230 5.16 -19.40 18.25
C PRO A 230 6.59 -19.89 18.29
N SER A 231 7.44 -19.14 18.97
CA SER A 231 8.88 -19.36 18.93
C SER A 231 9.13 -20.83 19.20
N GLY A 232 9.83 -21.52 18.30
CA GLY A 232 10.21 -22.93 18.49
C GLY A 232 10.89 -23.14 19.85
N ALA A 233 11.45 -22.09 20.45
CA ALA A 233 11.93 -22.02 21.83
C ALA A 233 10.81 -22.23 22.87
N LEU A 234 9.59 -21.72 22.65
CA LEU A 234 8.47 -21.95 23.60
C LEU A 234 7.98 -23.40 23.51
N LEU A 235 7.88 -23.93 22.28
CA LEU A 235 7.53 -25.35 22.06
C LEU A 235 8.61 -26.31 22.56
N ALA A 236 9.87 -25.98 22.33
CA ALA A 236 11.00 -26.73 22.87
C ALA A 236 11.04 -26.65 24.41
N GLY A 237 10.78 -25.48 24.99
CA GLY A 237 10.69 -25.29 26.46
C GLY A 237 9.55 -26.08 27.08
N LEU A 238 8.37 -26.07 26.47
CA LEU A 238 7.21 -26.87 26.89
C LEU A 238 7.48 -28.38 26.72
N GLY A 239 8.16 -28.79 25.64
CA GLY A 239 8.59 -30.16 25.40
C GLY A 239 9.58 -30.66 26.46
N LEU A 240 10.56 -29.84 26.82
CA LEU A 240 11.52 -30.16 27.88
C LEU A 240 10.88 -30.24 29.28
N LEU A 241 9.93 -29.36 29.59
CA LEU A 241 9.14 -29.41 30.82
C LEU A 241 8.28 -30.68 30.91
N ALA A 242 7.66 -31.09 29.80
CA ALA A 242 6.87 -32.33 29.75
C ALA A 242 7.74 -33.59 29.90
N LEU A 243 8.94 -33.59 29.33
CA LEU A 243 9.93 -34.67 29.51
C LEU A 243 10.49 -34.73 30.95
N GLY A 244 10.74 -33.57 31.56
CA GLY A 244 11.16 -33.48 32.96
C GLY A 244 10.11 -33.97 33.98
N ALA A 245 8.85 -33.72 33.70
CA ALA A 245 7.72 -34.18 34.50
C ALA A 245 7.51 -35.70 34.42
N ARG A 246 7.83 -36.32 33.28
CA ARG A 246 7.76 -37.80 33.11
C ARG A 246 8.86 -38.57 33.84
N ARG A 247 10.00 -37.96 34.16
CA ARG A 247 11.15 -38.59 34.80
C ARG A 247 11.02 -38.70 36.34
N LYS A 248 9.97 -38.09 36.91
CA LYS A 248 9.71 -38.09 38.37
C LYS A 248 8.58 -39.05 38.79
N ARG A 249 8.20 -39.99 37.94
CA ARG A 249 7.28 -41.10 38.28
C ARG A 249 8.02 -42.46 38.20
#